data_51eb98961ceec1cfdf9e832477510c02
#
_entry.id   51eb98961ceec1cfdf9e832477510c02
#
_cell.length_a   1.000
_cell.length_b   1.000
_cell.length_c   1.000
_cell.angle_alpha   90.00
_cell.angle_beta   90.00
_cell.angle_gamma   90.00
#
_symmetry.space_group_name_H-M   'P 1'
#
loop_
_entity.id
_entity.type
_entity.pdbx_description
1 polymer ?
#
loop_
_entity_poly.entity_id
_entity_poly.type
_entity_poly.pdbx_seq_one_letter_code
_entity_poly.pdbx_strand_id
1 'polypeptide(L)'
;MAYSEIKVIAFPGAPNLPIFAALHNGYFKDEGVQIDFSTTPSSVYQFEALAAGTADIAMTAFDNVVAYRNGSGAVKITGKSDFSALMGATQIELAFVANSTCKSISELLGHSIALDALTTGFAFVLYEMLSRSGVNLADCKLIPVGATPERWKSVQEGNVVGTLTIEPFTSLANAAGFPTLELSTNLFNSYQGGVVAAKDTWANDNPQVVKAYLRSYLRGLDWVLDPTNTTQAQELLLTKMPAIKPKVVESVMRSLLNPRTGLTADGALLTHGVSTVLELRRKYGSGELLPAEDYLNLASYKEVLQERLQSNG
;
A
#
# COMPACT_ATOMS: atom_id res chain seq x y z
N MET A 1 -7.01 29.27 -15.43
CA MET A 1 -5.85 29.22 -14.47
C MET A 1 -5.01 28.04 -14.88
N ALA A 2 -3.68 28.12 -14.78
CA ALA A 2 -2.82 26.96 -14.99
C ALA A 2 -2.97 26.02 -13.77
N TYR A 3 -3.15 24.72 -14.01
CA TYR A 3 -3.15 23.71 -12.95
C TYR A 3 -1.72 23.40 -12.55
N SER A 4 -1.49 23.13 -11.26
CA SER A 4 -0.24 22.51 -10.82
C SER A 4 -0.30 21.02 -11.12
N GLU A 5 0.65 20.50 -11.88
CA GLU A 5 0.74 19.07 -12.16
C GLU A 5 1.40 18.35 -10.98
N ILE A 6 0.85 17.21 -10.59
CA ILE A 6 1.39 16.31 -9.54
C ILE A 6 1.55 14.92 -10.15
N LYS A 7 2.75 14.39 -10.14
CA LYS A 7 3.06 13.03 -10.60
C LYS A 7 2.92 12.06 -9.45
N VAL A 8 1.89 11.22 -9.53
CA VAL A 8 1.57 10.22 -8.49
C VAL A 8 1.91 8.84 -8.99
N ILE A 9 2.74 8.12 -8.23
CA ILE A 9 3.10 6.74 -8.51
C ILE A 9 2.56 5.82 -7.40
N ALA A 10 1.82 4.77 -7.77
CA ALA A 10 1.15 3.88 -6.83
C ALA A 10 1.42 2.42 -7.11
N PHE A 11 1.41 1.57 -6.09
CA PHE A 11 1.30 0.13 -6.33
C PHE A 11 -0.05 -0.19 -6.98
N PRO A 12 -0.10 -1.06 -8.01
CA PRO A 12 -1.36 -1.46 -8.62
C PRO A 12 -2.20 -2.26 -7.63
N GLY A 13 -3.39 -1.76 -7.32
CA GLY A 13 -4.30 -2.40 -6.36
C GLY A 13 -5.60 -1.64 -6.17
N ALA A 14 -6.60 -2.32 -5.64
CA ALA A 14 -7.91 -1.75 -5.31
C ALA A 14 -7.85 -0.64 -4.23
N PRO A 15 -6.84 -0.57 -3.33
CA PRO A 15 -6.67 0.57 -2.42
C PRO A 15 -6.50 1.93 -3.09
N ASN A 16 -6.28 2.00 -4.42
CA ASN A 16 -6.25 3.26 -5.17
C ASN A 16 -7.65 3.82 -5.48
N LEU A 17 -8.72 3.13 -5.08
CA LEU A 17 -10.10 3.58 -5.37
C LEU A 17 -10.41 5.01 -4.92
N PRO A 18 -9.92 5.53 -3.77
CA PRO A 18 -10.09 6.94 -3.40
C PRO A 18 -9.50 7.93 -4.42
N ILE A 19 -8.31 7.64 -4.97
CA ILE A 19 -7.72 8.47 -6.04
C ILE A 19 -8.58 8.41 -7.30
N PHE A 20 -9.05 7.22 -7.69
CA PHE A 20 -9.91 7.05 -8.84
C PHE A 20 -11.23 7.80 -8.67
N ALA A 21 -11.82 7.78 -7.47
CA ALA A 21 -13.03 8.55 -7.13
C ALA A 21 -12.77 10.06 -7.19
N ALA A 22 -11.66 10.53 -6.64
CA ALA A 22 -11.30 11.95 -6.69
C ALA A 22 -11.06 12.45 -8.13
N LEU A 23 -10.44 11.63 -8.98
CA LEU A 23 -10.27 11.93 -10.40
C LEU A 23 -11.63 11.92 -11.14
N HIS A 24 -12.48 10.92 -10.90
CA HIS A 24 -13.78 10.76 -11.53
C HIS A 24 -14.71 11.92 -11.22
N ASN A 25 -14.77 12.33 -9.95
CA ASN A 25 -15.63 13.40 -9.46
C ASN A 25 -15.04 14.81 -9.65
N GLY A 26 -13.83 14.93 -10.21
CA GLY A 26 -13.20 16.22 -10.47
C GLY A 26 -12.61 16.93 -9.27
N TYR A 27 -12.48 16.28 -8.10
CA TYR A 27 -12.05 16.90 -6.85
C TYR A 27 -10.63 17.49 -6.94
N PHE A 28 -9.72 16.90 -7.72
CA PHE A 28 -8.40 17.47 -7.98
C PHE A 28 -8.48 18.77 -8.79
N LYS A 29 -9.39 18.83 -9.77
CA LYS A 29 -9.60 20.05 -10.57
C LYS A 29 -10.18 21.20 -9.73
N ASP A 30 -11.09 20.87 -8.81
CA ASP A 30 -11.67 21.87 -7.88
C ASP A 30 -10.59 22.52 -7.03
N GLU A 31 -9.55 21.77 -6.66
CA GLU A 31 -8.39 22.24 -5.88
C GLU A 31 -7.27 22.87 -6.75
N GLY A 32 -7.47 22.98 -8.06
CA GLY A 32 -6.51 23.59 -8.98
C GLY A 32 -5.27 22.73 -9.26
N VAL A 33 -5.38 21.41 -9.10
CA VAL A 33 -4.31 20.45 -9.41
C VAL A 33 -4.72 19.43 -10.46
N GLN A 34 -3.75 18.98 -11.24
CA GLN A 34 -3.89 17.92 -12.22
C GLN A 34 -3.00 16.75 -11.81
N ILE A 35 -3.54 15.54 -11.84
CA ILE A 35 -2.81 14.33 -11.47
C ILE A 35 -2.35 13.58 -12.72
N ASP A 36 -1.05 13.37 -12.83
CA ASP A 36 -0.44 12.37 -13.70
C ASP A 36 -0.25 11.09 -12.88
N PHE A 37 -1.17 10.12 -13.07
CA PHE A 37 -1.21 8.89 -12.28
C PHE A 37 -0.57 7.72 -13.03
N SER A 38 0.41 7.10 -12.39
CA SER A 38 1.09 5.89 -12.90
C SER A 38 1.16 4.79 -11.84
N THR A 39 1.39 3.55 -12.30
CA THR A 39 1.65 2.43 -11.40
C THR A 39 3.10 1.99 -11.42
N THR A 40 3.60 1.51 -10.27
CA THR A 40 4.96 1.02 -10.13
C THR A 40 5.05 -0.50 -10.33
N PRO A 41 6.09 -1.01 -11.00
CA PRO A 41 6.37 -2.44 -11.07
C PRO A 41 7.05 -3.00 -9.80
N SER A 42 7.61 -2.13 -8.92
CA SER A 42 8.30 -2.56 -7.70
C SER A 42 8.51 -1.39 -6.72
N SER A 43 8.80 -1.71 -5.45
CA SER A 43 9.23 -0.71 -4.46
C SER A 43 10.53 -0.02 -4.85
N VAL A 44 11.44 -0.72 -5.48
CA VAL A 44 12.71 -0.17 -5.99
C VAL A 44 12.44 0.95 -6.99
N TYR A 45 11.71 0.66 -8.06
CA TYR A 45 11.38 1.64 -9.09
C TYR A 45 10.65 2.86 -8.51
N GLN A 46 9.71 2.63 -7.56
CA GLN A 46 8.94 3.70 -6.94
C GLN A 46 9.82 4.70 -6.19
N PHE A 47 10.75 4.21 -5.37
CA PHE A 47 11.62 5.09 -4.58
C PHE A 47 12.77 5.69 -5.39
N GLU A 48 13.23 5.05 -6.45
CA GLU A 48 14.12 5.66 -7.43
C GLU A 48 13.42 6.83 -8.16
N ALA A 49 12.16 6.66 -8.54
CA ALA A 49 11.36 7.73 -9.17
C ALA A 49 11.16 8.94 -8.24
N LEU A 50 10.83 8.71 -6.95
CA LEU A 50 10.75 9.79 -5.94
C LEU A 50 12.11 10.48 -5.76
N ALA A 51 13.19 9.72 -5.66
CA ALA A 51 14.54 10.25 -5.46
C ALA A 51 14.97 11.12 -6.63
N ALA A 52 14.69 10.69 -7.86
CA ALA A 52 14.99 11.40 -9.09
C ALA A 52 14.06 12.60 -9.37
N GLY A 53 12.95 12.77 -8.62
CA GLY A 53 11.94 13.79 -8.87
C GLY A 53 11.11 13.53 -10.14
N THR A 54 11.09 12.30 -10.64
CA THR A 54 10.20 11.89 -11.74
C THR A 54 8.82 11.48 -11.23
N ALA A 55 8.65 11.32 -9.92
CA ALA A 55 7.40 11.26 -9.20
C ALA A 55 7.46 12.21 -7.99
N ASP A 56 6.34 12.83 -7.64
CA ASP A 56 6.21 13.76 -6.53
C ASP A 56 5.63 13.08 -5.29
N ILE A 57 4.60 12.28 -5.49
CA ILE A 57 3.86 11.56 -4.44
C ILE A 57 3.85 10.06 -4.74
N ALA A 58 4.08 9.25 -3.72
CA ALA A 58 3.90 7.80 -3.78
C ALA A 58 2.74 7.34 -2.89
N MET A 59 1.88 6.46 -3.44
CA MET A 59 1.02 5.61 -2.64
C MET A 59 1.78 4.30 -2.40
N THR A 60 2.27 4.13 -1.18
CA THR A 60 3.25 3.08 -0.85
C THR A 60 2.97 2.48 0.52
N ALA A 61 3.65 1.38 0.85
CA ALA A 61 3.64 0.86 2.22
C ALA A 61 4.47 1.75 3.15
N PHE A 62 4.01 1.95 4.39
CA PHE A 62 4.75 2.71 5.40
C PHE A 62 6.15 2.14 5.64
N ASP A 63 6.28 0.83 5.61
CA ASP A 63 7.57 0.17 5.73
C ASP A 63 8.60 0.62 4.67
N ASN A 64 8.17 0.87 3.44
CA ASN A 64 9.05 1.38 2.40
C ASN A 64 9.59 2.78 2.76
N VAL A 65 8.76 3.66 3.33
CA VAL A 65 9.21 4.97 3.83
C VAL A 65 10.31 4.78 4.87
N VAL A 66 10.08 3.91 5.85
CA VAL A 66 11.07 3.58 6.90
C VAL A 66 12.36 3.04 6.28
N ALA A 67 12.24 2.06 5.39
CA ALA A 67 13.36 1.40 4.73
C ALA A 67 14.27 2.37 3.98
N TYR A 68 13.68 3.16 3.10
CA TYR A 68 14.44 4.05 2.22
C TYR A 68 14.96 5.28 2.96
N ARG A 69 14.22 5.80 3.95
CA ARG A 69 14.73 6.88 4.82
C ARG A 69 15.94 6.46 5.63
N ASN A 70 15.97 5.23 6.13
CA ASN A 70 17.09 4.66 6.88
C ASN A 70 18.25 4.15 6.01
N GLY A 71 18.13 4.20 4.68
CA GLY A 71 19.12 3.61 3.78
C GLY A 71 19.18 2.08 3.83
N SER A 72 18.12 1.43 4.36
CA SER A 72 17.97 -0.03 4.45
C SER A 72 16.95 -0.58 3.44
N GLY A 73 16.60 0.21 2.41
CA GLY A 73 15.80 -0.24 1.29
C GLY A 73 16.48 -1.33 0.46
N ALA A 74 15.75 -1.92 -0.48
CA ALA A 74 16.26 -3.00 -1.34
C ALA A 74 17.42 -2.54 -2.23
N VAL A 75 17.50 -1.24 -2.52
CA VAL A 75 18.62 -0.58 -3.21
C VAL A 75 19.01 0.69 -2.48
N LYS A 76 20.25 1.12 -2.68
CA LYS A 76 20.71 2.43 -2.19
C LYS A 76 20.19 3.53 -3.09
N ILE A 77 19.51 4.51 -2.51
CA ILE A 77 19.06 5.72 -3.21
C ILE A 77 20.21 6.71 -3.30
N THR A 78 20.39 7.29 -4.48
CA THR A 78 21.36 8.37 -4.70
C THR A 78 20.75 9.69 -4.22
N GLY A 79 21.50 10.44 -3.43
CA GLY A 79 21.08 11.74 -2.89
C GLY A 79 20.44 11.64 -1.49
N LYS A 80 19.62 12.65 -1.13
CA LYS A 80 19.01 12.74 0.19
C LYS A 80 17.81 11.82 0.31
N SER A 81 17.84 10.93 1.29
CA SER A 81 16.77 9.97 1.60
C SER A 81 15.78 10.58 2.62
N ASP A 82 15.16 11.69 2.28
CA ASP A 82 14.23 12.43 3.14
C ASP A 82 12.76 12.10 2.83
N PHE A 83 12.45 10.80 2.75
CA PHE A 83 11.10 10.32 2.50
C PHE A 83 10.27 10.30 3.79
N SER A 84 9.05 10.82 3.75
CA SER A 84 8.10 10.79 4.87
C SER A 84 6.69 10.43 4.44
N ALA A 85 5.94 9.84 5.37
CA ALA A 85 4.50 9.72 5.23
C ALA A 85 3.84 11.06 5.53
N LEU A 86 3.01 11.53 4.60
CA LEU A 86 2.23 12.76 4.72
C LEU A 86 0.86 12.49 5.35
N MET A 87 0.34 11.29 5.19
CA MET A 87 -0.97 10.84 5.65
C MET A 87 -1.04 9.31 5.60
N GLY A 88 -1.86 8.68 6.44
CA GLY A 88 -2.26 7.29 6.28
C GLY A 88 -3.20 7.10 5.09
N ALA A 89 -3.41 5.86 4.68
CA ALA A 89 -4.36 5.50 3.62
C ALA A 89 -5.10 4.20 3.93
N THR A 90 -4.38 3.14 4.30
CA THR A 90 -4.98 1.83 4.56
C THR A 90 -4.31 1.10 5.70
N GLN A 91 -5.10 0.25 6.40
CA GLN A 91 -4.59 -0.95 7.04
C GLN A 91 -4.68 -2.06 6.00
N ILE A 92 -3.58 -2.51 5.44
CA ILE A 92 -3.66 -3.53 4.40
C ILE A 92 -3.70 -4.91 5.05
N GLU A 93 -4.78 -5.65 4.82
CA GLU A 93 -4.80 -7.09 5.04
C GLU A 93 -3.91 -7.75 4.00
N LEU A 94 -2.87 -8.44 4.46
CA LEU A 94 -2.02 -9.26 3.63
C LEU A 94 -2.46 -10.71 3.74
N ALA A 95 -2.78 -11.31 2.61
CA ALA A 95 -3.14 -12.71 2.50
C ALA A 95 -2.02 -13.50 1.84
N PHE A 96 -1.58 -14.59 2.45
CA PHE A 96 -0.71 -15.54 1.78
C PHE A 96 -1.56 -16.50 0.94
N VAL A 97 -1.50 -16.34 -0.35
CA VAL A 97 -2.17 -17.24 -1.31
C VAL A 97 -1.16 -18.23 -1.89
N ALA A 98 -1.60 -19.47 -2.10
CA ALA A 98 -0.74 -20.52 -2.60
C ALA A 98 -1.43 -21.39 -3.65
N ASN A 99 -0.63 -22.19 -4.33
CA ASN A 99 -1.14 -23.28 -5.18
C ASN A 99 -2.04 -24.20 -4.36
N SER A 100 -3.11 -24.71 -4.95
CA SER A 100 -4.11 -25.56 -4.31
C SER A 100 -3.55 -26.89 -3.76
N THR A 101 -2.34 -27.27 -4.14
CA THR A 101 -1.63 -28.43 -3.57
C THR A 101 -1.10 -28.16 -2.16
N CYS A 102 -0.78 -26.92 -1.81
CA CYS A 102 -0.37 -26.51 -0.47
C CYS A 102 -1.61 -26.25 0.40
N LYS A 103 -1.67 -26.86 1.58
CA LYS A 103 -2.80 -26.73 2.52
C LYS A 103 -2.47 -25.93 3.77
N SER A 104 -1.19 -25.67 4.03
CA SER A 104 -0.71 -24.93 5.19
C SER A 104 0.60 -24.22 4.89
N ILE A 105 0.93 -23.22 5.73
CA ILE A 105 2.23 -22.52 5.67
C ILE A 105 3.40 -23.50 5.88
N SER A 106 3.25 -24.53 6.70
CA SER A 106 4.30 -25.50 6.95
C SER A 106 4.68 -26.34 5.72
N GLU A 107 3.77 -26.49 4.76
CA GLU A 107 4.04 -27.19 3.49
C GLU A 107 4.84 -26.36 2.48
N LEU A 108 5.15 -25.10 2.79
CA LEU A 108 5.99 -24.24 1.93
C LEU A 108 7.48 -24.57 2.03
N LEU A 109 7.87 -25.44 2.95
CA LEU A 109 9.24 -25.87 3.15
C LEU A 109 9.85 -26.38 1.83
N GLY A 110 11.02 -25.86 1.44
CA GLY A 110 11.73 -26.22 0.22
C GLY A 110 11.15 -25.65 -1.08
N HIS A 111 10.01 -24.98 -1.03
CA HIS A 111 9.36 -24.39 -2.20
C HIS A 111 9.80 -22.94 -2.45
N SER A 112 9.61 -22.50 -3.71
CA SER A 112 9.86 -21.12 -4.12
C SER A 112 8.66 -20.24 -3.83
N ILE A 113 8.89 -19.08 -3.18
CA ILE A 113 7.86 -18.09 -2.79
C ILE A 113 8.23 -16.74 -3.39
N ALA A 114 7.29 -16.06 -4.04
CA ALA A 114 7.52 -14.75 -4.64
C ALA A 114 7.34 -13.62 -3.63
N LEU A 115 8.24 -12.63 -3.69
CA LEU A 115 8.19 -11.36 -2.94
C LEU A 115 8.46 -10.18 -3.87
N ASP A 116 8.16 -8.94 -3.44
CA ASP A 116 8.58 -7.74 -4.16
C ASP A 116 10.11 -7.62 -4.11
N ALA A 117 10.64 -7.56 -2.88
CA ALA A 117 12.04 -7.68 -2.56
C ALA A 117 12.19 -8.33 -1.17
N LEU A 118 13.38 -8.81 -0.83
CA LEU A 118 13.60 -9.60 0.39
C LEU A 118 13.66 -8.78 1.68
N THR A 119 13.76 -7.46 1.57
CA THR A 119 13.90 -6.52 2.70
C THR A 119 12.71 -5.56 2.83
N THR A 120 11.56 -5.90 2.24
CA THR A 120 10.33 -5.11 2.35
C THR A 120 9.49 -5.55 3.55
N GLY A 121 8.57 -4.68 4.01
CA GLY A 121 7.64 -4.99 5.09
C GLY A 121 6.77 -6.21 4.79
N PHE A 122 6.37 -6.41 3.53
CA PHE A 122 5.63 -7.61 3.14
C PHE A 122 6.49 -8.87 3.30
N ALA A 123 7.79 -8.81 2.98
CA ALA A 123 8.69 -9.92 3.26
C ALA A 123 8.75 -10.20 4.77
N PHE A 124 8.81 -9.18 5.61
CA PHE A 124 8.87 -9.35 7.06
C PHE A 124 7.55 -9.91 7.64
N VAL A 125 6.41 -9.57 7.08
CA VAL A 125 5.13 -10.22 7.42
C VAL A 125 5.17 -11.70 7.06
N LEU A 126 5.67 -12.06 5.88
CA LEU A 126 5.84 -13.47 5.50
C LEU A 126 6.81 -14.19 6.47
N TYR A 127 7.90 -13.55 6.82
CA TYR A 127 8.88 -14.14 7.77
C TYR A 127 8.25 -14.41 9.13
N GLU A 128 7.37 -13.54 9.59
CA GLU A 128 6.60 -13.75 10.81
C GLU A 128 5.58 -14.89 10.66
N MET A 129 4.89 -15.00 9.53
CA MET A 129 3.98 -16.14 9.22
C MET A 129 4.73 -17.47 9.27
N LEU A 130 5.87 -17.55 8.58
CA LEU A 130 6.73 -18.74 8.56
C LEU A 130 7.22 -19.10 9.98
N SER A 131 7.77 -18.12 10.69
CA SER A 131 8.29 -18.30 12.06
C SER A 131 7.23 -18.84 13.02
N ARG A 132 6.00 -18.27 13.00
CA ARG A 132 4.89 -18.76 13.85
C ARG A 132 4.39 -20.13 13.46
N SER A 133 4.56 -20.52 12.21
CA SER A 133 4.22 -21.86 11.72
C SER A 133 5.36 -22.88 11.90
N GLY A 134 6.45 -22.51 12.59
CA GLY A 134 7.58 -23.37 12.84
C GLY A 134 8.46 -23.62 11.60
N VAL A 135 8.31 -22.83 10.54
CA VAL A 135 9.13 -22.93 9.31
C VAL A 135 10.33 -22.01 9.42
N ASN A 136 11.53 -22.59 9.23
CA ASN A 136 12.75 -21.81 9.20
C ASN A 136 12.86 -21.09 7.84
N LEU A 137 13.12 -19.77 7.87
CA LEU A 137 13.30 -18.97 6.67
C LEU A 137 14.40 -19.50 5.72
N ALA A 138 15.46 -20.05 6.28
CA ALA A 138 16.57 -20.62 5.51
C ALA A 138 16.18 -21.83 4.68
N ASP A 139 15.07 -22.47 5.00
CA ASP A 139 14.56 -23.65 4.30
C ASP A 139 13.59 -23.29 3.16
N CYS A 140 13.31 -21.98 2.96
CA CYS A 140 12.45 -21.47 1.90
C CYS A 140 13.27 -20.81 0.78
N LYS A 141 12.85 -20.98 -0.47
CA LYS A 141 13.43 -20.28 -1.63
C LYS A 141 12.66 -19.00 -1.90
N LEU A 142 13.20 -17.86 -1.50
CA LEU A 142 12.56 -16.56 -1.68
C LEU A 142 13.02 -15.92 -2.98
N ILE A 143 12.08 -15.57 -3.86
CA ILE A 143 12.34 -15.05 -5.21
C ILE A 143 11.82 -13.61 -5.30
N PRO A 144 12.68 -12.62 -5.51
CA PRO A 144 12.25 -11.24 -5.79
C PRO A 144 11.65 -11.18 -7.20
N VAL A 145 10.38 -10.77 -7.31
CA VAL A 145 9.60 -10.75 -8.56
C VAL A 145 9.07 -9.35 -8.87
N GLY A 146 8.82 -8.52 -7.83
CA GLY A 146 8.23 -7.19 -7.99
C GLY A 146 6.82 -7.08 -7.39
N ALA A 147 5.99 -6.19 -7.94
CA ALA A 147 4.67 -5.86 -7.40
C ALA A 147 3.69 -7.04 -7.42
N THR A 148 2.55 -6.90 -6.77
CA THR A 148 1.59 -8.00 -6.58
C THR A 148 1.07 -8.62 -7.89
N PRO A 149 0.80 -7.86 -8.98
CA PRO A 149 0.38 -8.46 -10.25
C PRO A 149 1.40 -9.45 -10.81
N GLU A 150 2.69 -9.08 -10.80
CA GLU A 150 3.79 -9.90 -11.30
C GLU A 150 3.96 -11.18 -10.47
N ARG A 151 3.88 -11.03 -9.15
CA ARG A 151 3.94 -12.17 -8.21
C ARG A 151 2.75 -13.11 -8.39
N TRP A 152 1.53 -12.56 -8.49
CA TRP A 152 0.33 -13.35 -8.74
C TRP A 152 0.42 -14.11 -10.07
N LYS A 153 0.88 -13.46 -11.13
CA LYS A 153 1.13 -14.11 -12.42
C LYS A 153 2.12 -15.27 -12.28
N SER A 154 3.21 -15.08 -11.52
CA SER A 154 4.21 -16.12 -11.27
C SER A 154 3.62 -17.36 -10.54
N VAL A 155 2.67 -17.13 -9.60
CA VAL A 155 1.93 -18.24 -8.94
C VAL A 155 1.02 -18.96 -9.93
N GLN A 156 0.27 -18.22 -10.77
CA GLN A 156 -0.62 -18.79 -11.78
C GLN A 156 0.13 -19.66 -12.81
N GLU A 157 1.32 -19.24 -13.20
CA GLU A 157 2.20 -19.96 -14.13
C GLU A 157 2.93 -21.15 -13.48
N GLY A 158 2.81 -21.32 -12.15
CA GLY A 158 3.49 -22.39 -11.41
C GLY A 158 4.98 -22.18 -11.20
N ASN A 159 5.52 -20.98 -11.46
CA ASN A 159 6.93 -20.65 -11.26
C ASN A 159 7.29 -20.59 -9.77
N VAL A 160 6.32 -20.25 -8.94
CA VAL A 160 6.40 -20.24 -7.47
C VAL A 160 5.13 -20.82 -6.88
N VAL A 161 5.19 -21.34 -5.65
CA VAL A 161 4.02 -21.97 -5.01
C VAL A 161 3.07 -20.96 -4.37
N GLY A 162 3.52 -19.78 -4.02
CA GLY A 162 2.68 -18.79 -3.37
C GLY A 162 3.33 -17.43 -3.22
N THR A 163 2.53 -16.46 -2.74
CA THR A 163 2.96 -15.10 -2.47
C THR A 163 2.00 -14.40 -1.51
N LEU A 164 2.43 -13.28 -0.93
CA LEU A 164 1.54 -12.35 -0.27
C LEU A 164 0.80 -11.49 -1.28
N THR A 165 -0.50 -11.33 -1.09
CA THR A 165 -1.38 -10.52 -1.94
C THR A 165 -2.14 -9.49 -1.13
N ILE A 166 -2.61 -8.46 -1.85
CA ILE A 166 -3.61 -7.47 -1.42
C ILE A 166 -4.77 -7.51 -2.41
N GLU A 167 -5.87 -6.82 -2.10
CA GLU A 167 -6.98 -6.70 -3.05
C GLU A 167 -6.59 -5.90 -4.32
N PRO A 168 -7.03 -6.33 -5.49
CA PRO A 168 -8.02 -7.39 -5.75
C PRO A 168 -7.41 -8.80 -5.90
N PHE A 169 -6.10 -8.94 -5.77
CA PHE A 169 -5.39 -10.19 -6.10
C PHE A 169 -5.73 -11.33 -5.15
N THR A 170 -6.04 -11.03 -3.87
CA THR A 170 -6.53 -12.03 -2.92
C THR A 170 -7.86 -12.64 -3.38
N SER A 171 -8.84 -11.79 -3.69
CA SER A 171 -10.14 -12.23 -4.18
C SER A 171 -10.07 -12.91 -5.54
N LEU A 172 -9.21 -12.44 -6.44
CA LEU A 172 -8.97 -13.09 -7.74
C LEU A 172 -8.34 -14.47 -7.60
N ALA A 173 -7.37 -14.62 -6.69
CA ALA A 173 -6.73 -15.89 -6.40
C ALA A 173 -7.74 -16.91 -5.85
N ASN A 174 -8.49 -16.52 -4.83
CA ASN A 174 -9.52 -17.36 -4.24
C ASN A 174 -10.58 -17.80 -5.27
N ALA A 175 -11.04 -16.87 -6.12
CA ALA A 175 -12.00 -17.15 -7.19
C ALA A 175 -11.44 -18.09 -8.28
N ALA A 176 -10.12 -18.16 -8.42
CA ALA A 176 -9.40 -19.05 -9.33
C ALA A 176 -9.02 -20.40 -8.69
N GLY A 177 -9.38 -20.65 -7.42
CA GLY A 177 -9.12 -21.89 -6.69
C GLY A 177 -7.75 -21.94 -6.00
N PHE A 178 -7.07 -20.81 -5.85
CA PHE A 178 -5.84 -20.69 -5.09
C PHE A 178 -6.19 -20.27 -3.65
N PRO A 179 -6.03 -21.14 -2.64
CA PRO A 179 -6.48 -20.84 -1.29
C PRO A 179 -5.61 -19.78 -0.61
N THR A 180 -6.24 -18.99 0.25
CA THR A 180 -5.55 -18.21 1.27
C THR A 180 -5.18 -19.14 2.42
N LEU A 181 -3.89 -19.28 2.68
CA LEU A 181 -3.38 -20.14 3.77
C LEU A 181 -3.24 -19.39 5.09
N GLU A 182 -2.97 -18.08 5.04
CA GLU A 182 -2.77 -17.26 6.23
C GLU A 182 -3.11 -15.78 5.94
N LEU A 183 -3.56 -15.09 6.99
CA LEU A 183 -3.84 -13.66 6.95
C LEU A 183 -2.96 -12.91 7.97
N SER A 184 -2.47 -11.73 7.60
CA SER A 184 -1.72 -10.87 8.53
C SER A 184 -2.54 -10.49 9.78
N THR A 185 -3.86 -10.44 9.66
CA THR A 185 -4.79 -10.15 10.76
C THR A 185 -4.87 -11.24 11.82
N ASN A 186 -4.41 -12.45 11.53
CA ASN A 186 -4.25 -13.50 12.53
C ASN A 186 -2.96 -13.31 13.36
N LEU A 187 -2.03 -12.52 12.85
CA LEU A 187 -0.74 -12.26 13.51
C LEU A 187 -0.74 -10.93 14.25
N PHE A 188 -1.42 -9.93 13.71
CA PHE A 188 -1.35 -8.55 14.19
C PHE A 188 -2.74 -7.94 14.36
N ASN A 189 -2.94 -7.21 15.46
CA ASN A 189 -4.17 -6.46 15.71
C ASN A 189 -4.27 -5.18 14.85
N SER A 190 -3.12 -4.63 14.45
CA SER A 190 -3.03 -3.45 13.58
C SER A 190 -1.71 -3.48 12.81
N TYR A 191 -1.74 -3.04 11.57
CA TYR A 191 -0.58 -2.90 10.70
C TYR A 191 -0.77 -1.66 9.81
N GLN A 192 0.13 -0.66 9.91
CA GLN A 192 0.08 0.48 9.00
C GLN A 192 0.56 0.03 7.63
N GLY A 193 -0.38 -0.24 6.73
CA GLY A 193 -0.11 -0.67 5.38
C GLY A 193 0.21 0.52 4.48
N GLY A 194 -0.82 1.08 3.84
CA GLY A 194 -0.69 2.16 2.88
C GLY A 194 -0.55 3.55 3.52
N VAL A 195 0.28 4.38 2.90
CA VAL A 195 0.45 5.79 3.21
C VAL A 195 0.56 6.61 1.93
N VAL A 196 0.24 7.89 2.02
CA VAL A 196 0.67 8.91 1.07
C VAL A 196 2.06 9.37 1.50
N ALA A 197 3.04 9.29 0.62
CA ALA A 197 4.43 9.61 0.93
C ALA A 197 5.04 10.53 -0.13
N ALA A 198 6.01 11.36 0.28
CA ALA A 198 6.80 12.20 -0.60
C ALA A 198 8.18 12.44 0.02
N LYS A 199 9.04 13.15 -0.71
CA LYS A 199 10.26 13.74 -0.13
C LYS A 199 9.90 14.95 0.72
N ASP A 200 10.50 15.08 1.91
CA ASP A 200 10.30 16.25 2.78
C ASP A 200 10.67 17.55 2.07
N THR A 201 11.77 17.56 1.32
CA THR A 201 12.18 18.75 0.55
C THR A 201 11.09 19.17 -0.41
N TRP A 202 10.54 18.26 -1.22
CA TRP A 202 9.46 18.59 -2.16
C TRP A 202 8.17 19.02 -1.44
N ALA A 203 7.77 18.30 -0.40
CA ALA A 203 6.53 18.60 0.33
C ALA A 203 6.60 19.96 1.04
N ASN A 204 7.76 20.34 1.60
CA ASN A 204 7.96 21.61 2.28
C ASN A 204 8.06 22.78 1.31
N ASP A 205 8.58 22.57 0.10
CA ASP A 205 8.62 23.58 -0.96
C ASP A 205 7.24 23.78 -1.63
N ASN A 206 6.33 22.81 -1.52
CA ASN A 206 5.02 22.80 -2.18
C ASN A 206 3.82 22.59 -1.22
N PRO A 207 3.73 23.27 -0.06
CA PRO A 207 2.74 22.96 0.97
C PRO A 207 1.30 23.14 0.51
N GLN A 208 1.01 24.10 -0.38
CA GLN A 208 -0.35 24.31 -0.91
C GLN A 208 -0.75 23.21 -1.89
N VAL A 209 0.20 22.70 -2.68
CA VAL A 209 -0.01 21.59 -3.62
C VAL A 209 -0.27 20.30 -2.84
N VAL A 210 0.50 20.06 -1.77
CA VAL A 210 0.28 18.93 -0.86
C VAL A 210 -1.10 18.99 -0.23
N LYS A 211 -1.51 20.15 0.32
CA LYS A 211 -2.85 20.32 0.91
C LYS A 211 -3.96 20.10 -0.13
N ALA A 212 -3.82 20.62 -1.34
CA ALA A 212 -4.77 20.40 -2.42
C ALA A 212 -4.91 18.89 -2.76
N TYR A 213 -3.79 18.18 -2.84
CA TYR A 213 -3.81 16.71 -3.04
C TYR A 213 -4.53 16.00 -1.89
N LEU A 214 -4.18 16.30 -0.64
CA LEU A 214 -4.75 15.65 0.54
C LEU A 214 -6.26 15.92 0.67
N ARG A 215 -6.72 17.18 0.44
CA ARG A 215 -8.17 17.50 0.43
C ARG A 215 -8.91 16.69 -0.63
N SER A 216 -8.37 16.65 -1.85
CA SER A 216 -8.98 15.91 -2.96
C SER A 216 -9.05 14.41 -2.68
N TYR A 217 -7.96 13.84 -2.16
CA TYR A 217 -7.90 12.42 -1.78
C TYR A 217 -8.93 12.10 -0.70
N LEU A 218 -9.00 12.90 0.36
CA LEU A 218 -9.95 12.70 1.46
C LEU A 218 -11.41 12.82 1.01
N ARG A 219 -11.74 13.74 0.09
CA ARG A 219 -13.06 13.81 -0.54
C ARG A 219 -13.36 12.53 -1.34
N GLY A 220 -12.37 12.01 -2.06
CA GLY A 220 -12.49 10.73 -2.77
C GLY A 220 -12.66 9.54 -1.83
N LEU A 221 -11.95 9.55 -0.70
CA LEU A 221 -12.08 8.55 0.34
C LEU A 221 -13.48 8.58 0.98
N ASP A 222 -13.97 9.75 1.36
CA ASP A 222 -15.32 9.90 1.91
C ASP A 222 -16.39 9.40 0.95
N TRP A 223 -16.25 9.75 -0.34
CA TRP A 223 -17.17 9.28 -1.37
C TRP A 223 -17.18 7.75 -1.49
N VAL A 224 -16.02 7.11 -1.40
CA VAL A 224 -15.89 5.63 -1.43
C VAL A 224 -16.47 4.98 -0.18
N LEU A 225 -16.31 5.63 0.99
CA LEU A 225 -16.80 5.12 2.28
C LEU A 225 -18.30 5.36 2.48
N ASP A 226 -18.91 6.25 1.71
CA ASP A 226 -20.35 6.51 1.78
C ASP A 226 -21.13 5.34 1.18
N PRO A 227 -21.97 4.65 1.97
CA PRO A 227 -22.77 3.51 1.50
C PRO A 227 -23.69 3.84 0.32
N THR A 228 -24.11 5.10 0.16
CA THR A 228 -24.98 5.53 -0.93
C THR A 228 -24.28 5.47 -2.29
N ASN A 229 -22.93 5.50 -2.32
CA ASN A 229 -22.12 5.44 -3.54
C ASN A 229 -21.63 4.01 -3.87
N THR A 230 -22.01 2.99 -3.10
CA THR A 230 -21.44 1.62 -3.22
C THR A 230 -21.49 1.09 -4.67
N THR A 231 -22.62 1.22 -5.36
CA THR A 231 -22.75 0.74 -6.74
C THR A 231 -21.83 1.48 -7.70
N GLN A 232 -21.78 2.81 -7.60
CA GLN A 232 -20.92 3.63 -8.46
C GLN A 232 -19.43 3.38 -8.16
N ALA A 233 -19.07 3.15 -6.89
CA ALA A 233 -17.71 2.79 -6.51
C ALA A 233 -17.28 1.43 -7.08
N GLN A 234 -18.18 0.44 -7.11
CA GLN A 234 -17.95 -0.85 -7.77
C GLN A 234 -17.75 -0.69 -9.28
N GLU A 235 -18.61 0.06 -9.95
CA GLU A 235 -18.52 0.33 -11.40
C GLU A 235 -17.22 1.06 -11.74
N LEU A 236 -16.83 2.05 -10.93
CA LEU A 236 -15.57 2.76 -11.08
C LEU A 236 -14.39 1.82 -10.92
N LEU A 237 -14.41 0.96 -9.90
CA LEU A 237 -13.34 -0.02 -9.66
C LEU A 237 -13.21 -0.99 -10.84
N LEU A 238 -14.32 -1.53 -11.35
CA LEU A 238 -14.34 -2.40 -12.54
C LEU A 238 -13.78 -1.71 -13.78
N THR A 239 -14.13 -0.42 -13.97
CA THR A 239 -13.63 0.39 -15.08
C THR A 239 -12.12 0.63 -15.00
N LYS A 240 -11.62 0.92 -13.80
CA LYS A 240 -10.18 1.22 -13.57
C LYS A 240 -9.31 -0.02 -13.45
N MET A 241 -9.92 -1.15 -13.08
CA MET A 241 -9.23 -2.44 -12.91
C MET A 241 -9.98 -3.57 -13.62
N PRO A 242 -9.91 -3.64 -14.96
CA PRO A 242 -10.72 -4.58 -15.77
C PRO A 242 -10.38 -6.06 -15.53
N ALA A 243 -9.29 -6.36 -14.84
CA ALA A 243 -8.97 -7.71 -14.37
C ALA A 243 -9.98 -8.23 -13.32
N ILE A 244 -10.61 -7.32 -12.56
CA ILE A 244 -11.67 -7.66 -11.60
C ILE A 244 -12.92 -8.07 -12.38
N LYS A 245 -13.40 -9.29 -12.17
CA LYS A 245 -14.65 -9.75 -12.77
C LYS A 245 -15.85 -9.33 -11.90
N PRO A 246 -17.04 -9.06 -12.49
CA PRO A 246 -18.22 -8.65 -11.72
C PRO A 246 -18.54 -9.55 -10.52
N LYS A 247 -18.34 -10.87 -10.65
CA LYS A 247 -18.56 -11.84 -9.57
C LYS A 247 -17.61 -11.72 -8.37
N VAL A 248 -16.52 -10.95 -8.51
CA VAL A 248 -15.46 -10.82 -7.49
C VAL A 248 -15.50 -9.43 -6.83
N VAL A 249 -16.11 -8.42 -7.49
CA VAL A 249 -16.07 -7.03 -7.04
C VAL A 249 -16.64 -6.84 -5.62
N GLU A 250 -17.70 -7.55 -5.26
CA GLU A 250 -18.27 -7.48 -3.91
C GLU A 250 -17.27 -7.92 -2.82
N SER A 251 -16.49 -8.98 -3.08
CA SER A 251 -15.47 -9.45 -2.15
C SER A 251 -14.37 -8.41 -1.98
N VAL A 252 -13.91 -7.83 -3.09
CA VAL A 252 -12.92 -6.75 -3.09
C VAL A 252 -13.41 -5.55 -2.30
N MET A 253 -14.64 -5.09 -2.56
CA MET A 253 -15.22 -3.95 -1.84
C MET A 253 -15.42 -4.24 -0.36
N ARG A 254 -15.83 -5.45 0.01
CA ARG A 254 -15.97 -5.85 1.41
C ARG A 254 -14.64 -5.76 2.17
N SER A 255 -13.54 -6.16 1.55
CA SER A 255 -12.20 -6.02 2.12
C SER A 255 -11.78 -4.55 2.21
N LEU A 256 -11.96 -3.77 1.14
CA LEU A 256 -11.62 -2.34 1.14
C LEU A 256 -12.38 -1.51 2.16
N LEU A 257 -13.67 -1.81 2.36
CA LEU A 257 -14.54 -1.08 3.29
C LEU A 257 -14.50 -1.64 4.72
N ASN A 258 -13.69 -2.68 4.99
CA ASN A 258 -13.52 -3.21 6.32
C ASN A 258 -12.72 -2.20 7.18
N PRO A 259 -13.31 -1.68 8.29
CA PRO A 259 -12.67 -0.64 9.09
C PRO A 259 -11.40 -1.09 9.82
N ARG A 260 -11.15 -2.42 9.89
CA ARG A 260 -9.96 -2.99 10.54
C ARG A 260 -8.83 -3.29 9.58
N THR A 261 -9.12 -3.46 8.29
CA THR A 261 -8.14 -4.04 7.34
C THR A 261 -8.06 -3.27 6.02
N GLY A 262 -9.05 -2.44 5.74
CA GLY A 262 -9.22 -1.73 4.49
C GLY A 262 -8.78 -0.26 4.53
N LEU A 263 -9.55 0.57 3.88
CA LEU A 263 -9.34 2.02 3.84
C LEU A 263 -9.50 2.62 5.22
N THR A 264 -8.58 3.50 5.61
CA THR A 264 -8.61 4.16 6.91
C THR A 264 -9.38 5.47 6.80
N ALA A 265 -10.47 5.59 7.57
CA ALA A 265 -11.26 6.82 7.62
C ALA A 265 -10.35 8.03 7.96
N ASP A 266 -10.68 9.19 7.38
CA ASP A 266 -9.90 10.43 7.48
C ASP A 266 -8.41 10.31 7.09
N GLY A 267 -7.99 9.21 6.48
CA GLY A 267 -6.58 8.98 6.18
C GLY A 267 -5.70 8.92 7.44
N ALA A 268 -6.23 8.46 8.56
CA ALA A 268 -5.51 8.45 9.82
C ALA A 268 -4.30 7.49 9.78
N LEU A 269 -3.21 7.90 10.44
CA LEU A 269 -2.11 7.01 10.76
C LEU A 269 -2.43 6.23 12.04
N LEU A 270 -2.21 4.94 11.99
CA LEU A 270 -2.55 4.01 13.07
C LEU A 270 -1.33 3.80 13.97
N THR A 271 -1.29 4.43 15.12
CA THR A 271 -0.13 4.39 16.03
C THR A 271 0.33 2.95 16.31
N HIS A 272 -0.60 2.04 16.64
CA HIS A 272 -0.26 0.62 16.85
C HIS A 272 0.21 -0.06 15.56
N GLY A 273 -0.36 0.31 14.41
CA GLY A 273 0.07 -0.22 13.12
C GLY A 273 1.47 0.23 12.73
N VAL A 274 1.83 1.49 13.01
CA VAL A 274 3.19 2.02 12.87
C VAL A 274 4.16 1.24 13.76
N SER A 275 3.81 1.03 15.04
CA SER A 275 4.64 0.25 15.97
C SER A 275 4.88 -1.17 15.46
N THR A 276 3.85 -1.86 14.96
CA THR A 276 3.97 -3.21 14.39
C THR A 276 4.97 -3.24 13.21
N VAL A 277 4.91 -2.25 12.31
CA VAL A 277 5.86 -2.16 11.19
C VAL A 277 7.29 -2.00 11.70
N LEU A 278 7.52 -1.10 12.66
CA LEU A 278 8.85 -0.86 13.23
C LEU A 278 9.38 -2.08 14.01
N GLU A 279 8.52 -2.80 14.73
CA GLU A 279 8.90 -4.04 15.42
C GLU A 279 9.33 -5.13 14.45
N LEU A 280 8.58 -5.35 13.37
CA LEU A 280 8.95 -6.31 12.34
C LEU A 280 10.29 -5.93 11.68
N ARG A 281 10.49 -4.65 11.43
CA ARG A 281 11.73 -4.15 10.84
C ARG A 281 12.92 -4.30 11.79
N ARG A 282 12.72 -4.11 13.12
CA ARG A 282 13.78 -4.43 14.13
C ARG A 282 14.10 -5.92 14.16
N LYS A 283 13.09 -6.77 14.01
CA LYS A 283 13.23 -8.23 14.10
C LYS A 283 13.91 -8.83 12.87
N TYR A 284 13.56 -8.37 11.67
CA TYR A 284 13.97 -8.99 10.41
C TYR A 284 14.83 -8.12 9.50
N GLY A 285 14.85 -6.83 9.73
CA GLY A 285 15.61 -5.87 8.95
C GLY A 285 17.05 -5.69 9.47
N SER A 286 17.73 -4.70 8.93
CA SER A 286 19.09 -4.32 9.31
C SER A 286 19.15 -2.82 9.60
N GLY A 287 20.12 -2.42 10.43
CA GLY A 287 20.36 -1.04 10.82
C GLY A 287 19.49 -0.58 11.99
N GLU A 288 19.89 0.56 12.56
CA GLU A 288 19.16 1.21 13.65
C GLU A 288 17.98 2.01 13.06
N LEU A 289 16.84 1.97 13.74
CA LEU A 289 15.65 2.73 13.34
C LEU A 289 15.63 4.08 14.05
N LEU A 290 15.19 5.10 13.30
CA LEU A 290 14.86 6.40 13.86
C LEU A 290 13.60 6.31 14.74
N PRO A 291 13.30 7.30 15.59
CA PRO A 291 12.01 7.48 16.24
C PRO A 291 10.86 7.50 15.22
N ALA A 292 9.68 7.02 15.60
CA ALA A 292 8.54 6.89 14.68
C ALA A 292 8.14 8.23 14.02
N GLU A 293 8.23 9.31 14.76
CA GLU A 293 7.93 10.68 14.32
C GLU A 293 8.82 11.16 13.18
N ASP A 294 10.05 10.67 13.10
CA ASP A 294 11.01 11.06 12.06
C ASP A 294 10.67 10.50 10.67
N TYR A 295 9.72 9.56 10.60
CA TYR A 295 9.19 9.04 9.33
C TYR A 295 7.93 9.78 8.87
N LEU A 296 7.49 10.82 9.59
CA LEU A 296 6.22 11.48 9.40
C LEU A 296 6.40 12.98 9.12
N ASN A 297 5.71 13.48 8.10
CA ASN A 297 5.58 14.90 7.81
C ASN A 297 4.08 15.25 7.71
N LEU A 298 3.44 15.41 8.86
CA LEU A 298 1.99 15.53 8.98
C LEU A 298 1.48 17.00 9.08
N ALA A 299 2.31 18.00 8.85
CA ALA A 299 1.91 19.39 9.02
C ALA A 299 0.72 19.76 8.12
N SER A 300 0.85 19.55 6.81
CA SER A 300 -0.23 19.82 5.85
C SER A 300 -1.49 18.97 6.11
N TYR A 301 -1.34 17.73 6.52
CA TYR A 301 -2.47 16.85 6.84
C TYR A 301 -3.27 17.37 8.06
N LYS A 302 -2.58 17.79 9.11
CA LYS A 302 -3.23 18.34 10.31
C LYS A 302 -4.01 19.62 9.99
N GLU A 303 -3.46 20.50 9.16
CA GLU A 303 -4.16 21.72 8.69
C GLU A 303 -5.42 21.36 7.89
N VAL A 304 -5.33 20.41 6.96
CA VAL A 304 -6.48 19.94 6.17
C VAL A 304 -7.57 19.35 7.06
N LEU A 305 -7.22 18.57 8.09
CA LEU A 305 -8.21 18.04 9.03
C LEU A 305 -8.89 19.15 9.84
N GLN A 306 -8.15 20.19 10.26
CA GLN A 306 -8.73 21.34 10.97
C GLN A 306 -9.71 22.13 10.07
N GLU A 307 -9.36 22.35 8.80
CA GLU A 307 -10.24 22.99 7.81
C GLU A 307 -11.54 22.18 7.63
N ARG A 308 -11.46 20.85 7.56
CA ARG A 308 -12.64 19.95 7.44
C ARG A 308 -13.58 20.05 8.67
N LEU A 309 -13.04 20.12 9.88
CA LEU A 309 -13.84 20.25 11.10
C LEU A 309 -14.57 21.59 11.13
N GLN A 310 -13.94 22.68 10.67
CA GLN A 310 -14.56 24.01 10.61
C GLN A 310 -15.66 24.13 9.54
N SER A 311 -15.58 23.35 8.46
CA SER A 311 -16.55 23.38 7.38
C SER A 311 -17.82 22.55 7.69
N ASN A 312 -17.76 21.65 8.66
CA ASN A 312 -18.85 20.76 9.06
C ASN A 312 -19.58 21.22 10.34
N GLY A 313 -19.16 22.30 10.97
CA GLY A 313 -19.78 22.91 12.15
C GLY A 313 -20.48 24.24 11.81
#